data_19a12791df1a00e0e2149ca600cbf6eb
#
_entry.id   19a12791df1a00e0e2149ca600cbf6eb
#
_cell.length_a   1.000
_cell.length_b   1.000
_cell.length_c   1.000
_cell.angle_alpha   90.00
_cell.angle_beta   90.00
_cell.angle_gamma   90.00
#
_symmetry.space_group_name_H-M   'P 1'
#
loop_
_entity.id
_entity.type
_entity.pdbx_description
1 polymer ?
#
loop_
_entity_poly.entity_id
_entity_poly.type
_entity_poly.pdbx_seq_one_letter_code
_entity_poly.pdbx_strand_id
1 'polypeptide(L)' 'MAMPIEVLERTLNRRISLLLKDGRRLEGKLTGYDDYMNLVLEDTEERTEEAHRRLGVVVLRGNNVITLTPME' A
#
# COMPACT_ATOMS: atom_id res chain seq x y z
N MET A 1 -0.32 12.22 -9.77
CA MET A 1 0.41 11.40 -10.75
C MET A 1 -0.17 10.00 -10.78
N ALA A 2 -0.46 9.51 -11.96
CA ALA A 2 -1.01 8.17 -12.10
C ALA A 2 0.10 7.13 -11.97
N MET A 3 -0.13 6.12 -11.15
CA MET A 3 0.78 4.99 -11.04
C MET A 3 0.47 4.03 -12.19
N PRO A 4 1.46 3.57 -12.94
CA PRO A 4 1.20 2.63 -14.02
C PRO A 4 0.62 1.32 -13.50
N ILE A 5 -0.45 0.86 -14.10
CA ILE A 5 -1.10 -0.40 -13.70
C ILE A 5 -0.14 -1.58 -13.80
N GLU A 6 0.78 -1.54 -14.77
CA GLU A 6 1.78 -2.59 -14.92
C GLU A 6 2.63 -2.79 -13.66
N VAL A 7 2.92 -1.71 -12.93
CA VAL A 7 3.66 -1.80 -11.69
C VAL A 7 2.83 -2.55 -10.65
N LEU A 8 1.53 -2.26 -10.59
CA LEU A 8 0.64 -2.95 -9.65
C LEU A 8 0.52 -4.43 -9.99
N GLU A 9 0.42 -4.77 -11.28
CA GLU A 9 0.37 -6.16 -11.69
C GLU A 9 1.60 -6.94 -11.24
N ARG A 10 2.78 -6.33 -11.36
CA ARG A 10 4.04 -6.97 -10.98
C ARG A 10 4.17 -7.14 -9.48
N THR A 11 3.52 -6.28 -8.71
CA THR A 11 3.61 -6.34 -7.25
C THR A 11 2.44 -7.10 -6.62
N LEU A 12 1.52 -7.58 -7.43
CA LEU A 12 0.38 -8.35 -6.92
C LEU A 12 0.87 -9.59 -6.17
N ASN A 13 0.29 -9.83 -5.01
CA ASN A 13 0.63 -10.92 -4.10
C ASN A 13 2.03 -10.80 -3.46
N ARG A 14 2.63 -9.62 -3.53
CA ARG A 14 3.91 -9.35 -2.87
C ARG A 14 3.73 -8.33 -1.77
N ARG A 15 4.63 -8.33 -0.82
CA ARG A 15 4.64 -7.30 0.22
C ARG A 15 5.19 -6.00 -0.34
N ILE A 16 4.53 -4.92 0.02
CA ILE A 16 4.91 -3.58 -0.41
C ILE A 16 4.92 -2.64 0.79
N SER A 17 5.66 -1.56 0.65
CA SER A 17 5.69 -0.47 1.61
C SER A 17 5.11 0.77 0.96
N LEU A 18 4.22 1.44 1.66
CA LEU A 18 3.54 2.64 1.17
C LEU A 18 3.80 3.80 2.12
N LEU A 19 4.11 4.96 1.55
CA LEU A 19 4.13 6.21 2.31
C LEU A 19 2.88 6.98 1.94
N LEU A 20 2.08 7.35 2.94
CA LEU A 20 0.83 8.07 2.74
C LEU A 20 1.04 9.57 2.94
N LYS A 21 0.12 10.35 2.39
CA LYS A 21 0.19 11.82 2.45
C LYS A 21 0.19 12.37 3.87
N ASP A 22 -0.40 11.65 4.82
CA ASP A 22 -0.44 12.08 6.22
C ASP A 22 0.81 11.66 7.01
N GLY A 23 1.80 11.06 6.33
CA GLY A 23 3.05 10.66 6.96
C GLY A 23 3.07 9.24 7.49
N ARG A 24 1.94 8.54 7.48
CA ARG A 24 1.91 7.15 7.92
C ARG A 24 2.57 6.26 6.88
N ARG A 25 3.17 5.19 7.36
CA ARG A 25 3.77 4.17 6.52
C ARG A 25 3.03 2.87 6.72
N LEU A 26 2.59 2.27 5.62
CA LEU A 26 1.92 0.97 5.66
C LEU A 26 2.77 -0.07 4.96
N GLU A 27 2.78 -1.27 5.50
CA GLU A 27 3.45 -2.42 4.89
C GLU A 27 2.43 -3.55 4.84
N GLY A 28 2.27 -4.17 3.68
CA GLY A 28 1.31 -5.25 3.56
C GLY A 28 1.44 -5.95 2.22
N LYS A 29 0.66 -7.00 2.07
CA LYS A 29 0.61 -7.76 0.84
C LYS A 29 -0.46 -7.17 -0.07
N LEU A 30 -0.08 -6.75 -1.27
CA LEU A 30 -1.02 -6.24 -2.25
C LEU A 30 -1.77 -7.41 -2.87
N THR A 31 -3.08 -7.50 -2.60
CA THR A 31 -3.89 -8.61 -3.10
C THR A 31 -4.92 -8.19 -4.14
N GLY A 32 -5.11 -6.89 -4.34
CA GLY A 32 -6.04 -6.42 -5.36
C GLY A 32 -5.86 -4.95 -5.65
N TYR A 33 -6.34 -4.53 -6.80
CA TYR A 33 -6.38 -3.13 -7.22
C TYR A 33 -7.43 -2.97 -8.31
N ASP A 34 -7.81 -1.74 -8.61
CA ASP A 34 -8.75 -1.45 -9.69
C ASP A 34 -8.23 -0.30 -10.55
N ASP A 35 -9.03 0.07 -11.56
CA ASP A 35 -8.67 1.12 -12.52
C ASP A 35 -8.64 2.51 -11.88
N TYR A 36 -9.24 2.67 -10.72
CA TYR A 36 -9.24 3.92 -9.98
C TYR A 36 -8.09 4.01 -8.99
N MET A 37 -7.19 3.03 -9.02
CA MET A 37 -6.04 2.96 -8.12
C MET A 37 -6.45 2.72 -6.67
N ASN A 38 -7.61 2.13 -6.42
CA ASN A 38 -7.91 1.61 -5.09
C ASN A 38 -7.08 0.35 -4.88
N LEU A 39 -6.47 0.23 -3.72
CA LEU A 39 -5.59 -0.87 -3.40
C LEU A 39 -6.15 -1.67 -2.23
N VAL A 40 -6.04 -2.99 -2.32
CA VAL A 40 -6.37 -3.87 -1.21
C VAL A 40 -5.09 -4.48 -0.68
N LEU A 41 -4.84 -4.30 0.61
CA LEU A 41 -3.70 -4.89 1.29
C LEU A 41 -4.19 -5.88 2.33
N GLU A 42 -3.49 -6.99 2.45
CA GLU A 42 -3.73 -7.97 3.52
C GLU A 42 -2.52 -8.06 4.41
N ASP A 43 -2.74 -8.52 5.63
CA ASP A 43 -1.68 -8.67 6.63
C ASP A 43 -0.90 -7.36 6.77
N THR A 44 -1.63 -6.27 6.91
CA THR A 44 -1.09 -4.91 6.86
C THR A 44 -0.63 -4.47 8.23
N GLU A 45 0.50 -3.76 8.27
CA GLU A 45 1.03 -3.12 9.46
C GLU A 45 1.17 -1.64 9.20
N GLU A 46 0.82 -0.84 10.20
CA GLU A 46 0.98 0.60 10.17
C GLU A 46 2.14 1.00 11.06
N ARG A 47 3.02 1.83 10.54
CA ARG A 47 4.15 2.37 11.31
C ARG A 47 4.08 3.88 11.35
N THR A 48 4.15 4.42 12.56
CA THR A 48 4.34 5.84 12.78
C THR A 48 5.57 5.98 13.68
N GLU A 49 6.00 7.22 13.95
CA GLU A 49 7.13 7.44 14.86
C GLU A 49 6.87 6.91 16.26
N GLU A 50 5.59 6.88 16.66
CA GLU A 50 5.20 6.56 18.03
C GLU A 50 4.66 5.14 18.20
N ALA A 51 4.24 4.49 17.10
CA ALA A 51 3.50 3.25 17.23
C ALA A 51 3.67 2.35 16.03
N HIS A 52 3.46 1.08 16.27
CA HIS A 52 3.41 0.04 15.27
C HIS A 52 2.15 -0.77 15.53
N ARG A 53 1.23 -0.81 14.57
CA ARG A 53 -0.05 -1.48 14.73
C ARG A 53 -0.34 -2.44 13.59
N ARG A 54 -0.99 -3.54 13.91
CA ARG A 54 -1.51 -4.47 12.91
C ARG A 54 -2.92 -4.05 12.53
N LEU A 55 -3.16 -3.92 11.23
CA LEU A 55 -4.45 -3.50 10.72
C LEU A 55 -5.22 -4.61 10.01
N GLY A 56 -4.55 -5.66 9.56
CA GLY A 56 -5.20 -6.72 8.80
C GLY A 56 -5.48 -6.30 7.37
N VAL A 57 -6.72 -6.41 6.93
CA VAL A 57 -7.12 -6.05 5.57
C VAL A 57 -7.43 -4.56 5.51
N VAL A 58 -6.81 -3.86 4.56
CA VAL A 58 -6.97 -2.41 4.39
C VAL A 58 -7.28 -2.12 2.94
N VAL A 59 -8.24 -1.24 2.70
CA VAL A 59 -8.51 -0.70 1.38
C VAL A 59 -8.07 0.75 1.37
N LEU A 60 -7.21 1.09 0.41
CA LEU A 60 -6.65 2.44 0.28
C LEU A 60 -7.01 3.03 -1.07
N ARG A 61 -7.24 4.33 -1.09
CA ARG A 61 -7.33 5.07 -2.35
C ARG A 61 -5.92 5.48 -2.77
N GLY A 62 -5.58 5.23 -4.03
CA GLY A 62 -4.24 5.52 -4.54
C GLY A 62 -3.84 6.99 -4.43
N ASN A 63 -4.81 7.91 -4.47
CA ASN A 63 -4.51 9.34 -4.35
C ASN A 63 -4.00 9.75 -2.96
N ASN A 64 -4.04 8.86 -1.99
CA ASN A 64 -3.45 9.09 -0.66
C ASN A 64 -2.01 8.57 -0.56
N VAL A 65 -1.52 7.92 -1.60
CA VAL A 65 -0.19 7.30 -1.60
C VAL A 65 0.80 8.26 -2.25
N ILE A 66 1.91 8.53 -1.55
CA ILE A 66 3.03 9.30 -2.12
C ILE A 66 3.98 8.35 -2.83
N THR A 67 4.40 7.28 -2.15
CA THR A 67 5.31 6.29 -2.75
C THR A 67 4.83 4.88 -2.45
N LEU A 68 5.14 3.98 -3.36
CA LEU A 68 4.93 2.55 -3.22
C LEU A 68 6.24 1.86 -3.56
N THR A 69 6.74 1.03 -2.66
CA THR A 69 8.03 0.36 -2.83
C THR A 69 7.89 -1.13 -2.56
N PRO A 70 8.33 -1.99 -3.47
CA PRO A 70 8.41 -3.42 -3.16
C PRO A 70 9.39 -3.66 -2.02
N MET A 71 9.07 -4.64 -1.17
CA MET A 71 9.87 -4.93 0.02
C MET A 71 10.86 -6.08 -0.17
N GLU A 72 11.18 -6.38 -1.40
CA GLU A 72 12.13 -7.47 -1.67
C GLU A 72 13.50 -6.97 -2.03
#